data_b938ee3633cddcbb29eec4e38e01dc26
#
_entry.id   b938ee3633cddcbb29eec4e38e01dc26
#
_cell.length_a   1.000
_cell.length_b   1.000
_cell.length_c   1.000
_cell.angle_alpha   90.00
_cell.angle_beta   90.00
_cell.angle_gamma   90.00
#
_symmetry.space_group_name_H-M   'P 1'
#
loop_
_entity.id
_entity.type
_entity.pdbx_description
1 polymer ?
#
loop_
_entity_poly.entity_id
_entity_poly.type
_entity_poly.pdbx_seq_one_letter_code
_entity_poly.pdbx_strand_id
1 'polypeptide(L)'
;MSKISSYAQVSSPSLSDKVIGTDVSDMNVTKNFTIADILSLGSSSGLLVPYTGATGNVDLGVHTIRANSFVKQGGTASQFLKADGSVDTNTYALASSLLSYVPYAGATASVNLGPHNITANSIIKLGGTSSQFLKADGSVDTNTYLTASSIQFTQVLNGISTASQAPSALNTPLIINFGAAQSNAVISLDAAGKVTFLQAGSYFINAYGNVERQGSSGGTAVLLFRAVLNGTQISTTKGFHLDTPDLPDPYEVTIPFEANDGDILWFEIMRDSSGTNAGGVYPHTNLGGWSNVPSTQMQIWKLN
;
A
#
# COMPACT_ATOMS: atom_id res chain seq x y z
N MET A 1 22.00 23.83 -109.05
CA MET A 1 22.14 23.80 -107.59
C MET A 1 21.78 22.37 -107.09
N SER A 2 22.75 21.69 -106.48
CA SER A 2 22.50 20.38 -105.87
C SER A 2 21.56 20.56 -104.74
N LYS A 3 20.56 19.68 -104.60
CA LYS A 3 19.64 19.71 -103.46
C LYS A 3 20.36 19.27 -102.18
N ILE A 4 20.12 19.92 -101.09
CA ILE A 4 20.71 19.56 -99.78
C ILE A 4 20.54 18.08 -99.43
N SER A 5 19.46 17.45 -99.89
CA SER A 5 19.16 16.02 -99.69
C SER A 5 20.11 15.07 -100.43
N SER A 6 21.03 15.61 -101.33
CA SER A 6 22.02 14.80 -102.06
C SER A 6 23.36 14.66 -101.36
N TYR A 7 23.55 15.30 -100.22
CA TYR A 7 24.77 15.15 -99.45
C TYR A 7 24.69 14.00 -98.47
N ALA A 8 25.81 13.29 -98.34
CA ALA A 8 25.86 12.19 -97.34
C ALA A 8 25.69 12.72 -95.93
N GLN A 9 24.90 11.98 -95.10
CA GLN A 9 24.79 12.33 -93.73
C GLN A 9 26.05 11.97 -92.94
N VAL A 10 26.50 12.88 -92.07
CA VAL A 10 27.57 12.60 -91.13
C VAL A 10 27.03 11.73 -90.03
N SER A 11 27.46 10.49 -89.89
CA SER A 11 27.02 9.56 -88.89
C SER A 11 27.53 9.82 -87.47
N SER A 12 28.64 10.53 -87.35
CA SER A 12 29.27 10.90 -86.10
C SER A 12 29.81 12.35 -86.22
N PRO A 13 28.96 13.33 -85.87
CA PRO A 13 29.39 14.75 -85.93
C PRO A 13 30.49 15.01 -84.88
N SER A 14 31.50 15.79 -85.30
CA SER A 14 32.56 16.27 -84.43
C SER A 14 32.34 17.76 -84.07
N LEU A 15 32.96 18.21 -82.96
CA LEU A 15 32.88 19.62 -82.55
C LEU A 15 33.42 20.59 -83.60
N SER A 16 34.25 20.14 -84.52
CA SER A 16 34.84 20.93 -85.63
C SER A 16 33.97 20.93 -86.88
N ASP A 17 32.90 20.10 -86.94
CA ASP A 17 32.00 20.11 -88.11
C ASP A 17 31.23 21.43 -88.14
N LYS A 18 30.87 21.83 -89.34
CA LYS A 18 30.33 23.15 -89.60
C LYS A 18 28.85 23.07 -90.01
N VAL A 19 28.07 23.97 -89.42
CA VAL A 19 26.70 24.23 -89.84
C VAL A 19 26.67 25.59 -90.56
N ILE A 20 25.90 25.64 -91.63
CA ILE A 20 25.72 26.90 -92.40
C ILE A 20 24.52 27.64 -91.77
N GLY A 21 24.72 28.87 -91.40
CA GLY A 21 23.69 29.73 -90.84
C GLY A 21 23.88 31.18 -91.28
N THR A 22 22.96 32.04 -90.87
CA THR A 22 23.01 33.48 -91.17
C THR A 22 23.55 34.24 -89.97
N ASP A 23 24.54 35.03 -90.07
CA ASP A 23 25.07 35.93 -89.05
C ASP A 23 24.28 37.24 -89.10
N VAL A 24 23.37 37.39 -88.12
CA VAL A 24 22.51 38.58 -88.02
C VAL A 24 23.34 39.84 -87.69
N SER A 25 24.43 39.64 -86.94
CA SER A 25 25.30 40.72 -86.51
C SER A 25 26.19 41.30 -87.67
N ASP A 26 26.31 40.53 -88.73
CA ASP A 26 27.06 40.91 -89.91
C ASP A 26 26.15 40.98 -91.15
N MET A 27 25.22 41.89 -91.14
CA MET A 27 24.27 42.16 -92.25
C MET A 27 23.60 40.91 -92.86
N ASN A 28 23.33 39.91 -92.11
CA ASN A 28 22.72 38.63 -92.55
C ASN A 28 23.55 37.83 -93.54
N VAL A 29 24.91 37.96 -93.52
CA VAL A 29 25.79 37.16 -94.32
C VAL A 29 25.71 35.69 -93.90
N THR A 30 25.75 34.82 -94.91
CA THR A 30 25.83 33.40 -94.69
C THR A 30 27.21 32.99 -94.24
N LYS A 31 27.31 32.37 -93.07
CA LYS A 31 28.57 31.93 -92.48
C LYS A 31 28.51 30.47 -92.04
N ASN A 32 29.66 29.90 -91.82
CA ASN A 32 29.79 28.58 -91.19
C ASN A 32 30.07 28.75 -89.71
N PHE A 33 29.25 28.04 -88.90
CA PHE A 33 29.44 27.93 -87.43
C PHE A 33 29.87 26.50 -87.13
N THR A 34 30.82 26.34 -86.23
CA THR A 34 31.17 25.00 -85.77
C THR A 34 30.14 24.50 -84.77
N ILE A 35 30.05 23.22 -84.68
CA ILE A 35 29.18 22.62 -83.60
C ILE A 35 29.67 23.09 -82.24
N ALA A 36 30.99 23.27 -82.06
CA ALA A 36 31.53 23.83 -80.79
C ALA A 36 30.99 25.22 -80.45
N ASP A 37 30.92 26.13 -81.56
CA ASP A 37 30.41 27.49 -81.38
C ASP A 37 28.90 27.47 -80.89
N ILE A 38 28.10 26.63 -81.51
CA ILE A 38 26.66 26.50 -81.17
C ILE A 38 26.50 25.96 -79.75
N LEU A 39 27.27 24.95 -79.34
CA LEU A 39 27.24 24.42 -77.99
C LEU A 39 27.73 25.42 -76.95
N SER A 40 28.76 26.25 -77.33
CA SER A 40 29.28 27.28 -76.43
C SER A 40 28.22 28.36 -76.12
N LEU A 41 27.38 28.71 -77.09
CA LEU A 41 26.25 29.63 -76.91
C LEU A 41 25.26 29.08 -75.89
N GLY A 42 24.96 27.79 -75.94
CA GLY A 42 24.10 27.14 -74.97
C GLY A 42 24.67 27.12 -73.53
N SER A 43 25.99 26.89 -73.45
CA SER A 43 26.70 26.89 -72.16
C SER A 43 26.88 28.29 -71.56
N SER A 44 27.12 29.31 -72.40
CA SER A 44 27.33 30.69 -71.96
C SER A 44 26.02 31.44 -71.64
N SER A 45 24.91 30.99 -72.20
CA SER A 45 23.59 31.57 -71.96
C SER A 45 22.90 31.06 -70.65
N GLY A 46 23.51 30.13 -69.92
CA GLY A 46 22.91 29.51 -68.75
C GLY A 46 21.70 28.60 -69.02
N LEU A 47 21.41 28.33 -70.31
CA LEU A 47 20.22 27.51 -70.68
C LEU A 47 20.46 26.01 -70.63
N LEU A 48 21.71 25.57 -70.52
CA LEU A 48 22.07 24.16 -70.42
C LEU A 48 22.78 23.91 -69.07
N VAL A 49 22.23 23.05 -68.29
CA VAL A 49 22.88 22.57 -67.09
C VAL A 49 23.81 21.42 -67.45
N PRO A 50 25.14 21.58 -67.34
CA PRO A 50 26.04 20.47 -67.63
C PRO A 50 25.81 19.34 -66.59
N TYR A 51 25.81 18.10 -67.07
CA TYR A 51 25.68 16.94 -66.22
C TYR A 51 26.87 16.73 -65.25
N THR A 52 28.01 17.31 -65.58
CA THR A 52 29.23 17.29 -64.75
C THR A 52 29.89 18.67 -64.73
N GLY A 53 30.35 19.12 -63.56
CA GLY A 53 31.12 20.34 -63.38
C GLY A 53 30.36 21.65 -63.56
N ALA A 54 29.11 21.69 -63.11
CA ALA A 54 28.38 22.96 -63.04
C ALA A 54 29.11 23.93 -62.11
N THR A 55 29.48 25.12 -62.62
CA THR A 55 30.21 26.15 -61.89
C THR A 55 29.28 27.18 -61.18
N GLY A 56 27.97 27.09 -61.40
CA GLY A 56 26.98 27.96 -60.80
C GLY A 56 25.83 27.21 -60.24
N ASN A 57 24.97 27.88 -59.47
CA ASN A 57 23.73 27.29 -58.89
C ASN A 57 22.77 26.96 -60.03
N VAL A 58 22.09 25.85 -59.86
CA VAL A 58 20.98 25.44 -60.72
C VAL A 58 19.68 25.93 -60.11
N ASP A 59 19.06 26.91 -60.74
CA ASP A 59 17.71 27.39 -60.33
C ASP A 59 16.65 26.70 -61.21
N LEU A 60 15.82 25.92 -60.60
CA LEU A 60 14.71 25.23 -61.25
C LEU A 60 13.38 26.02 -61.18
N GLY A 61 13.42 27.21 -60.62
CA GLY A 61 12.23 28.02 -60.43
C GLY A 61 11.15 27.27 -59.62
N VAL A 62 9.94 27.18 -60.17
CA VAL A 62 8.80 26.50 -59.51
C VAL A 62 8.78 24.98 -59.77
N HIS A 63 9.80 24.42 -60.36
CA HIS A 63 9.85 22.99 -60.68
C HIS A 63 10.59 22.18 -59.64
N THR A 64 10.30 20.89 -59.57
CA THR A 64 10.88 19.95 -58.62
C THR A 64 11.90 19.02 -59.27
N ILE A 65 12.89 18.59 -58.49
CA ILE A 65 13.83 17.52 -58.89
C ILE A 65 13.26 16.19 -58.42
N ARG A 66 13.16 15.21 -59.32
CA ARG A 66 12.89 13.82 -59.01
C ARG A 66 14.14 12.99 -59.24
N ALA A 67 14.67 12.42 -58.19
CA ALA A 67 15.85 11.56 -58.26
C ALA A 67 15.70 10.39 -57.26
N ASN A 68 16.35 9.26 -57.56
CA ASN A 68 16.38 8.12 -56.63
C ASN A 68 17.19 8.43 -55.37
N SER A 69 18.14 9.33 -55.45
CA SER A 69 18.92 9.81 -54.30
C SER A 69 19.46 11.19 -54.51
N PHE A 70 19.63 11.94 -53.45
CA PHE A 70 20.38 13.19 -53.39
C PHE A 70 21.57 12.98 -52.46
N VAL A 71 22.77 13.19 -52.95
CA VAL A 71 23.99 13.05 -52.17
C VAL A 71 24.65 14.42 -52.07
N LYS A 72 24.84 14.91 -50.88
CA LYS A 72 25.67 16.11 -50.66
C LYS A 72 27.14 15.72 -50.67
N GLN A 73 27.93 16.39 -51.53
CA GLN A 73 29.36 16.19 -51.56
C GLN A 73 29.98 16.46 -50.17
N GLY A 74 30.80 15.51 -49.67
CA GLY A 74 31.39 15.57 -48.34
C GLY A 74 30.46 15.21 -47.20
N GLY A 75 29.21 14.80 -47.47
CA GLY A 75 28.29 14.28 -46.48
C GLY A 75 28.60 12.84 -46.10
N THR A 76 28.14 12.41 -44.91
CA THR A 76 28.24 11.03 -44.41
C THR A 76 26.87 10.42 -44.30
N ALA A 77 26.79 9.09 -44.21
CA ALA A 77 25.53 8.33 -44.09
C ALA A 77 24.72 8.64 -42.81
N SER A 78 25.35 9.21 -41.79
CA SER A 78 24.71 9.57 -40.53
C SER A 78 24.16 11.00 -40.48
N GLN A 79 24.30 11.76 -41.58
CA GLN A 79 23.90 13.16 -41.64
C GLN A 79 22.61 13.33 -42.45
N PHE A 80 21.76 14.23 -41.99
CA PHE A 80 20.56 14.64 -42.71
C PHE A 80 20.78 15.99 -43.42
N LEU A 81 20.24 16.11 -44.61
CA LEU A 81 20.25 17.38 -45.38
C LEU A 81 19.07 18.24 -44.92
N LYS A 82 19.36 19.47 -44.50
CA LYS A 82 18.31 20.44 -44.14
C LYS A 82 17.74 21.14 -45.38
N ALA A 83 16.60 21.76 -45.25
CA ALA A 83 15.93 22.49 -46.31
C ALA A 83 16.77 23.67 -46.87
N ASP A 84 17.65 24.24 -46.04
CA ASP A 84 18.60 25.30 -46.45
C ASP A 84 19.86 24.78 -47.15
N GLY A 85 19.95 23.47 -47.39
CA GLY A 85 21.12 22.81 -47.98
C GLY A 85 22.27 22.59 -47.00
N SER A 86 22.14 22.97 -45.74
CA SER A 86 23.13 22.66 -44.71
C SER A 86 23.00 21.22 -44.23
N VAL A 87 24.05 20.71 -43.62
CA VAL A 87 24.01 19.38 -42.95
C VAL A 87 23.50 19.57 -41.55
N ASP A 88 22.60 18.72 -41.14
CA ASP A 88 22.20 18.64 -39.75
C ASP A 88 23.28 17.95 -38.91
N THR A 89 23.81 18.68 -37.94
CA THR A 89 24.83 18.19 -37.00
C THR A 89 24.25 17.73 -35.67
N ASN A 90 22.91 17.80 -35.51
CA ASN A 90 22.27 17.30 -34.27
C ASN A 90 22.40 15.79 -34.17
N THR A 91 22.60 15.33 -32.98
CA THR A 91 22.55 13.90 -32.65
C THR A 91 21.11 13.52 -32.36
N TYR A 92 20.54 12.64 -33.15
CA TYR A 92 19.22 12.09 -32.92
C TYR A 92 19.31 10.78 -32.14
N ALA A 93 18.43 10.59 -31.18
CA ALA A 93 18.37 9.33 -30.45
C ALA A 93 18.01 8.19 -31.42
N LEU A 94 18.86 7.18 -31.48
CA LEU A 94 18.57 5.95 -32.19
C LEU A 94 17.48 5.17 -31.38
N ALA A 95 16.70 4.37 -32.09
CA ALA A 95 15.71 3.49 -31.42
C ALA A 95 16.36 2.60 -30.36
N SER A 96 17.63 2.20 -30.56
CA SER A 96 18.39 1.44 -29.56
C SER A 96 18.76 2.24 -28.31
N SER A 97 18.89 3.57 -28.39
CA SER A 97 19.16 4.40 -27.21
C SER A 97 17.91 4.70 -26.40
N LEU A 98 16.72 4.53 -26.98
CA LEU A 98 15.44 4.62 -26.27
C LEU A 98 15.23 3.43 -25.31
N LEU A 99 16.01 2.36 -25.45
CA LEU A 99 15.99 1.23 -24.50
C LEU A 99 16.47 1.62 -23.09
N SER A 100 17.19 2.74 -22.95
CA SER A 100 17.58 3.30 -21.64
C SER A 100 16.48 4.14 -20.98
N TYR A 101 15.42 4.49 -21.71
CA TYR A 101 14.24 5.12 -21.12
C TYR A 101 13.32 4.04 -20.55
N VAL A 102 12.66 4.37 -19.45
CA VAL A 102 11.74 3.43 -18.79
C VAL A 102 10.57 3.15 -19.73
N PRO A 103 10.44 1.96 -20.29
CA PRO A 103 9.27 1.61 -21.08
C PRO A 103 8.05 1.51 -20.17
N TYR A 104 6.89 1.87 -20.70
CA TYR A 104 5.62 1.68 -19.97
C TYR A 104 5.33 0.21 -19.65
N ALA A 105 5.96 -0.72 -20.34
CA ALA A 105 5.88 -2.15 -20.05
C ALA A 105 7.28 -2.80 -20.21
N GLY A 106 7.64 -3.68 -19.25
CA GLY A 106 8.84 -4.50 -19.34
C GLY A 106 10.17 -3.77 -19.09
N ALA A 107 10.21 -2.83 -18.14
CA ALA A 107 11.50 -2.25 -17.70
C ALA A 107 12.42 -3.36 -17.19
N THR A 108 13.63 -3.47 -17.76
CA THR A 108 14.63 -4.49 -17.43
C THR A 108 15.67 -4.02 -16.42
N ALA A 109 15.60 -2.74 -16.00
CA ALA A 109 16.49 -2.14 -15.01
C ALA A 109 15.71 -1.31 -13.99
N SER A 110 16.36 -1.00 -12.88
CA SER A 110 15.79 -0.14 -11.83
C SER A 110 15.57 1.27 -12.35
N VAL A 111 14.47 1.89 -11.94
CA VAL A 111 14.15 3.30 -12.22
C VAL A 111 14.62 4.14 -11.05
N ASN A 112 15.56 5.04 -11.30
CA ASN A 112 15.98 6.04 -10.34
C ASN A 112 15.34 7.38 -10.68
N LEU A 113 14.43 7.84 -9.83
CA LEU A 113 13.75 9.13 -9.99
C LEU A 113 14.48 10.29 -9.30
N GLY A 114 15.66 10.03 -8.70
CA GLY A 114 16.38 11.05 -7.93
C GLY A 114 15.50 11.60 -6.77
N PRO A 115 15.50 12.94 -6.55
CA PRO A 115 14.72 13.57 -5.47
C PRO A 115 13.23 13.76 -5.80
N HIS A 116 12.69 13.07 -6.80
CA HIS A 116 11.30 13.21 -7.24
C HIS A 116 10.41 12.10 -6.72
N ASN A 117 9.13 12.39 -6.60
CA ASN A 117 8.10 11.48 -6.10
C ASN A 117 7.38 10.74 -7.24
N ILE A 118 6.84 9.57 -6.94
CA ILE A 118 5.86 8.89 -7.79
C ILE A 118 4.46 9.27 -7.30
N THR A 119 3.64 9.83 -8.20
CA THR A 119 2.22 10.03 -7.95
C THR A 119 1.45 9.02 -8.80
N ALA A 120 0.77 8.09 -8.16
CA ALA A 120 0.00 7.04 -8.82
C ALA A 120 -1.27 6.71 -8.03
N ASN A 121 -2.32 6.26 -8.70
CA ASN A 121 -3.54 5.77 -8.04
C ASN A 121 -3.28 4.49 -7.23
N SER A 122 -2.34 3.67 -7.65
CA SER A 122 -1.90 2.49 -6.92
C SER A 122 -0.45 2.13 -7.28
N ILE A 123 0.26 1.54 -6.31
CA ILE A 123 1.56 0.92 -6.51
C ILE A 123 1.40 -0.55 -6.14
N ILE A 124 1.56 -1.44 -7.12
CA ILE A 124 1.41 -2.88 -6.95
C ILE A 124 2.77 -3.53 -7.06
N LYS A 125 3.19 -4.24 -6.03
CA LYS A 125 4.39 -5.08 -6.09
C LYS A 125 4.03 -6.41 -6.75
N LEU A 126 4.75 -6.78 -7.80
CA LEU A 126 4.58 -8.08 -8.46
C LEU A 126 4.78 -9.22 -7.45
N GLY A 127 3.82 -10.14 -7.38
CA GLY A 127 3.81 -11.25 -6.42
C GLY A 127 3.38 -10.88 -5.00
N GLY A 128 2.96 -9.64 -4.76
CA GLY A 128 2.35 -9.22 -3.49
C GLY A 128 0.89 -9.66 -3.38
N THR A 129 0.38 -9.75 -2.15
CA THR A 129 -1.02 -10.04 -1.82
C THR A 129 -1.68 -8.85 -1.13
N SER A 130 -3.02 -8.83 -1.09
CA SER A 130 -3.80 -7.74 -0.46
C SER A 130 -3.59 -7.61 1.05
N SER A 131 -3.03 -8.62 1.70
CA SER A 131 -2.74 -8.61 3.14
C SER A 131 -1.32 -8.13 3.48
N GLN A 132 -0.51 -7.77 2.49
CA GLN A 132 0.88 -7.39 2.68
C GLN A 132 1.09 -5.89 2.50
N PHE A 133 1.97 -5.31 3.31
CA PHE A 133 2.40 -3.92 3.19
C PHE A 133 3.78 -3.85 2.54
N LEU A 134 3.97 -2.85 1.66
CA LEU A 134 5.26 -2.55 1.05
C LEU A 134 6.10 -1.71 2.02
N LYS A 135 7.29 -2.19 2.37
CA LYS A 135 8.23 -1.43 3.20
C LYS A 135 9.02 -0.41 2.39
N ALA A 136 9.62 0.56 3.06
CA ALA A 136 10.42 1.62 2.43
C ALA A 136 11.64 1.09 1.66
N ASP A 137 12.17 -0.08 2.02
CA ASP A 137 13.26 -0.76 1.33
C ASP A 137 12.81 -1.59 0.10
N GLY A 138 11.50 -1.55 -0.22
CA GLY A 138 10.90 -2.33 -1.30
C GLY A 138 10.62 -3.79 -0.97
N SER A 139 10.94 -4.25 0.25
CA SER A 139 10.54 -5.57 0.70
C SER A 139 9.06 -5.61 1.09
N VAL A 140 8.51 -6.82 1.18
CA VAL A 140 7.14 -7.03 1.67
C VAL A 140 7.18 -7.25 3.17
N ASP A 141 6.30 -6.58 3.90
CA ASP A 141 6.10 -6.88 5.30
C ASP A 141 5.28 -8.17 5.45
N THR A 142 5.86 -9.13 6.15
CA THR A 142 5.23 -10.42 6.45
C THR A 142 4.69 -10.51 7.86
N ASN A 143 4.78 -9.43 8.64
CA ASN A 143 4.21 -9.39 9.98
C ASN A 143 2.68 -9.45 9.92
N THR A 144 2.11 -10.13 10.87
CA THR A 144 0.66 -10.11 11.09
C THR A 144 0.32 -8.90 11.96
N TYR A 145 -0.48 -8.01 11.43
CA TYR A 145 -0.96 -6.85 12.19
C TYR A 145 -2.34 -7.14 12.77
N LEU A 146 -2.50 -6.77 14.03
CA LEU A 146 -3.81 -6.84 14.69
C LEU A 146 -4.76 -5.83 14.03
N THR A 147 -5.89 -6.31 13.56
CA THR A 147 -7.00 -5.46 13.11
C THR A 147 -7.98 -5.23 14.27
N ALA A 148 -8.81 -4.19 14.20
CA ALA A 148 -9.84 -3.97 15.21
C ALA A 148 -10.78 -5.17 15.38
N SER A 149 -10.97 -5.98 14.35
CA SER A 149 -11.75 -7.20 14.38
C SER A 149 -11.00 -8.41 14.96
N SER A 150 -9.68 -8.35 15.08
CA SER A 150 -8.87 -9.44 15.66
C SER A 150 -8.67 -9.29 17.16
N ILE A 151 -8.97 -8.11 17.75
CA ILE A 151 -8.94 -7.87 19.18
C ILE A 151 -10.36 -8.09 19.69
N GLN A 152 -10.66 -9.29 20.16
CA GLN A 152 -11.97 -9.63 20.68
C GLN A 152 -11.86 -10.20 22.09
N PHE A 153 -12.68 -9.67 22.99
CA PHE A 153 -12.94 -10.30 24.28
C PHE A 153 -14.11 -11.27 24.13
N THR A 154 -13.85 -12.53 24.29
CA THR A 154 -14.89 -13.56 24.31
C THR A 154 -15.23 -13.90 25.74
N GLN A 155 -16.52 -13.77 26.13
CA GLN A 155 -16.96 -14.22 27.45
C GLN A 155 -16.84 -15.73 27.54
N VAL A 156 -15.99 -16.20 28.43
CA VAL A 156 -15.70 -17.63 28.61
C VAL A 156 -16.36 -18.20 29.88
N LEU A 157 -16.79 -17.35 30.82
CA LEU A 157 -17.50 -17.76 32.00
C LEU A 157 -18.53 -16.69 32.46
N ASN A 158 -19.69 -17.14 32.90
CA ASN A 158 -20.68 -16.34 33.61
C ASN A 158 -21.24 -17.16 34.74
N GLY A 159 -20.72 -16.98 35.96
CA GLY A 159 -21.16 -17.64 37.17
C GLY A 159 -22.08 -16.71 37.96
N ILE A 160 -23.21 -17.24 38.45
CA ILE A 160 -24.20 -16.50 39.23
C ILE A 160 -24.63 -17.34 40.42
N SER A 161 -24.52 -16.79 41.63
CA SER A 161 -25.03 -17.41 42.86
C SER A 161 -26.14 -16.56 43.45
N THR A 162 -27.19 -17.25 43.91
CA THR A 162 -28.29 -16.67 44.70
C THR A 162 -28.26 -17.17 46.12
N ALA A 163 -27.23 -17.91 46.51
CA ALA A 163 -27.07 -18.43 47.87
C ALA A 163 -26.44 -17.36 48.79
N SER A 164 -26.93 -17.25 50.00
CA SER A 164 -26.27 -16.47 51.05
C SER A 164 -24.98 -17.15 51.47
N GLN A 165 -23.89 -16.37 51.56
CA GLN A 165 -22.57 -16.89 51.91
C GLN A 165 -21.92 -15.95 52.93
N ALA A 166 -21.72 -16.46 54.14
CA ALA A 166 -21.14 -15.69 55.24
C ALA A 166 -20.01 -16.46 55.92
N PRO A 167 -18.85 -15.84 56.20
CA PRO A 167 -17.82 -16.46 57.00
C PRO A 167 -18.32 -16.85 58.38
N SER A 168 -18.16 -18.12 58.76
CA SER A 168 -18.67 -18.67 60.03
C SER A 168 -17.84 -18.26 61.24
N ALA A 169 -16.57 -17.88 61.07
CA ALA A 169 -15.64 -17.49 62.08
C ALA A 169 -14.93 -16.17 61.74
N LEU A 170 -14.48 -15.45 62.78
CA LEU A 170 -13.65 -14.24 62.64
C LEU A 170 -12.27 -14.59 62.06
N ASN A 171 -11.75 -13.72 61.23
CA ASN A 171 -10.43 -13.81 60.65
C ASN A 171 -10.18 -15.12 59.87
N THR A 172 -11.26 -15.78 59.43
CA THR A 172 -11.20 -17.02 58.64
C THR A 172 -11.80 -16.75 57.25
N PRO A 173 -11.01 -16.84 56.18
CA PRO A 173 -11.52 -16.63 54.83
C PRO A 173 -12.52 -17.70 54.43
N LEU A 174 -13.58 -17.28 53.73
CA LEU A 174 -14.54 -18.11 53.02
C LEU A 174 -14.36 -17.91 51.54
N ILE A 175 -14.16 -18.99 50.78
CA ILE A 175 -14.16 -18.93 49.32
C ILE A 175 -15.60 -18.66 48.85
N ILE A 176 -15.73 -17.64 48.00
CA ILE A 176 -17.02 -17.26 47.44
C ILE A 176 -17.37 -18.20 46.29
N ASN A 177 -18.56 -18.78 46.35
CA ASN A 177 -19.13 -19.58 45.28
C ASN A 177 -19.93 -18.68 44.31
N PHE A 178 -19.64 -18.77 43.02
CA PHE A 178 -20.30 -18.04 41.96
C PHE A 178 -21.33 -18.88 41.20
N GLY A 179 -21.96 -19.85 41.87
CA GLY A 179 -23.04 -20.65 41.33
C GLY A 179 -22.64 -22.08 40.96
N ALA A 180 -23.42 -22.68 40.08
CA ALA A 180 -23.20 -24.07 39.68
C ALA A 180 -21.88 -24.28 38.97
N ALA A 181 -21.27 -25.45 39.19
CA ALA A 181 -20.08 -25.86 38.45
C ALA A 181 -20.35 -25.86 36.93
N GLN A 182 -19.42 -25.32 36.16
CA GLN A 182 -19.50 -25.26 34.72
C GLN A 182 -18.10 -25.36 34.09
N SER A 183 -18.01 -25.91 32.90
CA SER A 183 -16.74 -26.10 32.23
C SER A 183 -16.90 -25.99 30.72
N ASN A 184 -15.85 -25.46 30.06
CA ASN A 184 -15.68 -25.44 28.61
C ASN A 184 -14.21 -25.72 28.24
N ALA A 185 -13.84 -25.56 26.99
CA ALA A 185 -12.46 -25.83 26.53
C ALA A 185 -11.41 -24.82 27.06
N VAL A 186 -11.85 -23.70 27.65
CA VAL A 186 -10.98 -22.59 28.06
C VAL A 186 -10.84 -22.51 29.58
N ILE A 187 -11.93 -22.80 30.32
CA ILE A 187 -12.03 -22.53 31.74
C ILE A 187 -13.01 -23.48 32.42
N SER A 188 -12.78 -23.78 33.70
CA SER A 188 -13.67 -24.58 34.55
C SER A 188 -13.90 -23.86 35.87
N LEU A 189 -15.19 -23.73 36.30
CA LEU A 189 -15.60 -23.31 37.63
C LEU A 189 -16.08 -24.55 38.40
N ASP A 190 -15.49 -24.81 39.53
CA ASP A 190 -15.93 -25.92 40.40
C ASP A 190 -17.04 -25.50 41.39
N ALA A 191 -17.64 -26.49 42.08
CA ALA A 191 -18.69 -26.25 43.07
C ALA A 191 -18.21 -25.52 44.34
N ALA A 192 -16.90 -25.42 44.56
CA ALA A 192 -16.30 -24.68 45.67
C ALA A 192 -16.02 -23.21 45.35
N GLY A 193 -16.28 -22.78 44.12
CA GLY A 193 -16.03 -21.39 43.65
C GLY A 193 -14.65 -21.14 43.10
N LYS A 194 -13.86 -22.20 42.81
CA LYS A 194 -12.56 -22.08 42.22
C LYS A 194 -12.63 -22.18 40.70
N VAL A 195 -11.90 -21.31 40.03
CA VAL A 195 -11.80 -21.26 38.58
C VAL A 195 -10.44 -21.78 38.14
N THR A 196 -10.42 -22.83 37.32
CA THR A 196 -9.22 -23.37 36.70
C THR A 196 -9.15 -22.90 35.26
N PHE A 197 -8.05 -22.27 34.85
CA PHE A 197 -7.77 -21.90 33.46
C PHE A 197 -7.19 -23.10 32.71
N LEU A 198 -7.84 -23.48 31.62
CA LEU A 198 -7.46 -24.64 30.79
C LEU A 198 -6.69 -24.21 29.54
N GLN A 199 -6.50 -22.91 29.36
CA GLN A 199 -5.67 -22.32 28.31
C GLN A 199 -4.93 -21.11 28.86
N ALA A 200 -3.67 -20.98 28.51
CA ALA A 200 -2.90 -19.76 28.78
C ALA A 200 -3.43 -18.56 27.98
N GLY A 201 -3.26 -17.35 28.49
CA GLY A 201 -3.62 -16.10 27.81
C GLY A 201 -3.99 -14.96 28.73
N SER A 202 -4.39 -13.85 28.10
CA SER A 202 -4.84 -12.65 28.79
C SER A 202 -6.34 -12.74 29.10
N TYR A 203 -6.69 -12.47 30.33
CA TYR A 203 -8.06 -12.55 30.81
C TYR A 203 -8.47 -11.26 31.51
N PHE A 204 -9.75 -11.00 31.46
CA PHE A 204 -10.39 -9.90 32.16
C PHE A 204 -11.51 -10.49 33.03
N ILE A 205 -11.46 -10.23 34.32
CA ILE A 205 -12.44 -10.73 35.27
C ILE A 205 -13.19 -9.57 35.88
N ASN A 206 -14.50 -9.71 35.96
CA ASN A 206 -15.36 -8.87 36.77
C ASN A 206 -16.15 -9.74 37.77
N ALA A 207 -15.93 -9.53 39.07
CA ALA A 207 -16.69 -10.13 40.14
C ALA A 207 -17.45 -9.05 40.90
N TYR A 208 -18.74 -9.21 41.03
CA TYR A 208 -19.61 -8.22 41.69
C TYR A 208 -20.76 -8.89 42.46
N GLY A 209 -21.38 -8.13 43.34
CA GLY A 209 -22.47 -8.58 44.16
C GLY A 209 -22.78 -7.60 45.28
N ASN A 210 -23.45 -8.09 46.33
CA ASN A 210 -23.81 -7.27 47.46
C ASN A 210 -23.30 -7.89 48.75
N VAL A 211 -22.68 -7.06 49.59
CA VAL A 211 -22.34 -7.41 50.96
C VAL A 211 -23.39 -6.81 51.93
N GLU A 212 -23.72 -7.53 52.96
CA GLU A 212 -24.66 -7.07 53.97
C GLU A 212 -24.20 -7.47 55.36
N ARG A 213 -24.61 -6.67 56.33
CA ARG A 213 -24.55 -7.03 57.75
C ARG A 213 -25.80 -7.79 58.11
N GLN A 214 -25.63 -8.89 58.84
CA GLN A 214 -26.73 -9.63 59.44
C GLN A 214 -26.88 -9.30 60.95
N GLY A 215 -28.09 -9.38 61.45
CA GLY A 215 -28.37 -9.22 62.86
C GLY A 215 -29.18 -7.97 63.19
N SER A 216 -29.51 -7.84 64.48
CA SER A 216 -30.37 -6.78 65.08
C SER A 216 -29.62 -5.43 65.08
N SER A 217 -30.34 -4.36 65.46
CA SER A 217 -29.82 -3.01 65.62
C SER A 217 -28.61 -2.93 66.57
N GLY A 218 -27.60 -2.18 66.22
CA GLY A 218 -26.35 -1.95 66.94
C GLY A 218 -25.21 -2.85 66.52
N GLY A 219 -24.00 -2.33 66.61
CA GLY A 219 -22.76 -2.96 66.14
C GLY A 219 -22.52 -2.85 64.65
N THR A 220 -21.38 -3.33 64.22
CA THR A 220 -20.88 -3.23 62.82
C THR A 220 -20.45 -4.59 62.31
N ALA A 221 -20.53 -4.82 61.01
CA ALA A 221 -19.80 -5.88 60.36
C ALA A 221 -18.66 -5.28 59.55
N VAL A 222 -17.48 -5.80 59.73
CA VAL A 222 -16.31 -5.45 58.87
C VAL A 222 -15.97 -6.66 58.04
N LEU A 223 -16.09 -6.49 56.75
CA LEU A 223 -15.82 -7.54 55.77
C LEU A 223 -14.63 -7.16 54.90
N LEU A 224 -13.75 -8.11 54.67
CA LEU A 224 -12.59 -7.96 53.76
C LEU A 224 -12.75 -8.90 52.58
N PHE A 225 -12.46 -8.41 51.39
CA PHE A 225 -12.61 -9.16 50.15
C PHE A 225 -11.31 -9.10 49.32
N ARG A 226 -10.89 -10.22 48.71
CA ARG A 226 -9.71 -10.31 47.87
C ARG A 226 -9.84 -11.38 46.80
N ALA A 227 -9.03 -11.25 45.72
CA ALA A 227 -8.81 -12.29 44.73
C ALA A 227 -7.48 -12.98 44.98
N VAL A 228 -7.44 -14.29 44.78
CA VAL A 228 -6.27 -15.14 45.04
C VAL A 228 -6.04 -16.02 43.79
N LEU A 229 -4.80 -16.03 43.27
CA LEU A 229 -4.35 -16.90 42.18
C LEU A 229 -3.27 -17.83 42.76
N ASN A 230 -3.47 -19.15 42.64
CA ASN A 230 -2.52 -20.16 43.12
C ASN A 230 -2.05 -19.93 44.57
N GLY A 231 -2.95 -19.47 45.44
CA GLY A 231 -2.61 -19.16 46.82
C GLY A 231 -2.00 -17.78 47.09
N THR A 232 -1.73 -16.99 46.05
CA THR A 232 -1.18 -15.64 46.15
C THR A 232 -2.25 -14.60 45.87
N GLN A 233 -2.40 -13.59 46.74
CA GLN A 233 -3.30 -12.47 46.50
C GLN A 233 -2.88 -11.66 45.29
N ILE A 234 -3.80 -11.43 44.32
CA ILE A 234 -3.53 -10.66 43.10
C ILE A 234 -4.31 -9.34 43.04
N SER A 235 -5.29 -9.12 43.93
CA SER A 235 -5.99 -7.84 44.01
C SER A 235 -5.63 -7.08 45.29
N THR A 236 -5.94 -5.79 45.33
CA THR A 236 -5.99 -5.04 46.60
C THR A 236 -7.14 -5.61 47.45
N THR A 237 -6.95 -5.66 48.77
CA THR A 237 -8.04 -6.00 49.69
C THR A 237 -9.06 -4.86 49.70
N LYS A 238 -10.32 -5.18 49.45
CA LYS A 238 -11.46 -4.25 49.69
C LYS A 238 -12.03 -4.47 51.10
N GLY A 239 -12.24 -3.39 51.84
CA GLY A 239 -12.87 -3.41 53.13
C GLY A 239 -14.24 -2.75 53.09
N PHE A 240 -15.22 -3.37 53.76
CA PHE A 240 -16.60 -2.88 53.92
C PHE A 240 -16.88 -2.71 55.42
N HIS A 241 -17.40 -1.54 55.78
CA HIS A 241 -17.81 -1.23 57.13
C HIS A 241 -19.32 -0.99 57.13
N LEU A 242 -20.09 -1.98 57.66
CA LEU A 242 -21.53 -2.05 57.53
C LEU A 242 -22.19 -1.80 58.88
N ASP A 243 -22.80 -0.65 59.05
CA ASP A 243 -23.43 -0.21 60.31
C ASP A 243 -24.95 -0.53 60.38
N THR A 244 -25.59 -0.60 59.21
CA THR A 244 -27.02 -0.83 59.08
C THR A 244 -27.28 -2.28 58.71
N PRO A 245 -28.16 -3.01 59.44
CA PRO A 245 -28.55 -4.36 59.05
C PRO A 245 -29.41 -4.35 57.81
N ASP A 246 -29.32 -5.43 57.03
CA ASP A 246 -30.13 -5.70 55.83
C ASP A 246 -30.11 -4.59 54.76
N LEU A 247 -29.08 -3.74 54.80
CA LEU A 247 -28.81 -2.74 53.76
C LEU A 247 -27.63 -3.25 52.90
N PRO A 248 -27.88 -3.51 51.60
CA PRO A 248 -26.84 -3.99 50.72
C PRO A 248 -25.85 -2.91 50.40
N ASP A 249 -24.56 -3.24 50.41
CA ASP A 249 -23.49 -2.43 49.89
C ASP A 249 -22.88 -3.16 48.69
N PRO A 250 -22.92 -2.59 47.46
CA PRO A 250 -22.43 -3.27 46.28
C PRO A 250 -20.92 -3.36 46.27
N TYR A 251 -20.40 -4.49 45.84
CA TYR A 251 -18.98 -4.65 45.54
C TYR A 251 -18.77 -4.96 44.09
N GLU A 252 -17.66 -4.46 43.54
CA GLU A 252 -17.16 -4.81 42.23
C GLU A 252 -15.65 -4.88 42.28
N VAL A 253 -15.10 -5.95 41.69
CA VAL A 253 -13.67 -6.16 41.53
C VAL A 253 -13.39 -6.54 40.09
N THR A 254 -12.63 -5.70 39.42
CA THR A 254 -12.23 -5.89 38.03
C THR A 254 -10.72 -6.10 37.97
N ILE A 255 -10.27 -7.18 37.35
CA ILE A 255 -8.86 -7.56 37.31
C ILE A 255 -8.50 -8.02 35.89
N PRO A 256 -7.64 -7.30 35.14
CA PRO A 256 -6.93 -7.85 34.02
C PRO A 256 -5.72 -8.67 34.52
N PHE A 257 -5.47 -9.86 33.96
CA PHE A 257 -4.31 -10.66 34.32
C PHE A 257 -3.96 -11.69 33.25
N GLU A 258 -2.72 -12.19 33.33
CA GLU A 258 -2.26 -13.30 32.51
C GLU A 258 -2.39 -14.60 33.30
N ALA A 259 -3.00 -15.62 32.69
CA ALA A 259 -3.08 -16.96 33.25
C ALA A 259 -2.28 -17.95 32.42
N ASN A 260 -1.69 -18.93 33.10
CA ASN A 260 -1.13 -20.12 32.49
C ASN A 260 -2.17 -21.26 32.53
N ASP A 261 -1.97 -22.27 31.69
CA ASP A 261 -2.73 -23.51 31.78
C ASP A 261 -2.53 -24.16 33.15
N GLY A 262 -3.64 -24.50 33.82
CA GLY A 262 -3.67 -25.05 35.17
C GLY A 262 -3.69 -24.02 36.30
N ASP A 263 -3.60 -22.73 36.06
CA ASP A 263 -3.74 -21.72 37.10
C ASP A 263 -5.14 -21.76 37.73
N ILE A 264 -5.18 -21.56 39.03
CA ILE A 264 -6.43 -21.60 39.83
C ILE A 264 -6.69 -20.28 40.51
N LEU A 265 -7.82 -19.65 40.18
CA LEU A 265 -8.30 -18.40 40.77
C LEU A 265 -9.49 -18.63 41.67
N TRP A 266 -9.56 -17.90 42.79
CA TRP A 266 -10.77 -17.81 43.62
C TRP A 266 -10.85 -16.44 44.30
N PHE A 267 -12.02 -16.12 44.80
CA PHE A 267 -12.27 -14.95 45.60
C PHE A 267 -12.59 -15.36 47.05
N GLU A 268 -12.14 -14.56 47.97
CA GLU A 268 -12.36 -14.80 49.40
C GLU A 268 -13.03 -13.59 50.05
N ILE A 269 -13.95 -13.89 50.99
CA ILE A 269 -14.50 -12.92 51.92
C ILE A 269 -14.15 -13.35 53.34
N MET A 270 -13.84 -12.41 54.23
CA MET A 270 -13.47 -12.66 55.63
C MET A 270 -14.17 -11.65 56.52
N ARG A 271 -14.60 -12.09 57.69
CA ARG A 271 -15.05 -11.20 58.79
C ARG A 271 -13.83 -10.78 59.58
N ASP A 272 -13.61 -9.47 59.67
CA ASP A 272 -12.56 -8.92 60.51
C ASP A 272 -13.03 -8.81 61.97
N SER A 273 -12.09 -9.02 62.90
CA SER A 273 -12.35 -8.98 64.36
C SER A 273 -12.68 -7.57 64.88
N SER A 274 -12.49 -6.52 64.10
CA SER A 274 -12.93 -5.17 64.44
C SER A 274 -14.46 -5.01 64.35
N GLY A 275 -15.14 -5.90 63.64
CA GLY A 275 -16.60 -5.93 63.55
C GLY A 275 -17.25 -6.87 64.59
N THR A 276 -18.35 -6.44 65.19
CA THR A 276 -19.07 -7.18 66.22
C THR A 276 -20.14 -8.12 65.63
N ASN A 277 -20.65 -7.83 64.44
CA ASN A 277 -21.77 -8.54 63.83
C ASN A 277 -21.34 -9.46 62.67
N ALA A 278 -22.21 -10.43 62.37
CA ALA A 278 -22.05 -11.25 61.19
C ALA A 278 -22.35 -10.45 59.91
N GLY A 279 -21.71 -10.81 58.82
CA GLY A 279 -21.96 -10.27 57.51
C GLY A 279 -21.40 -11.20 56.43
N GLY A 280 -21.80 -11.00 55.19
CA GLY A 280 -21.44 -11.82 54.06
C GLY A 280 -22.00 -11.28 52.74
N VAL A 281 -22.12 -12.14 51.76
CA VAL A 281 -22.77 -11.82 50.48
C VAL A 281 -24.17 -12.43 50.46
N TYR A 282 -25.17 -11.62 50.13
CA TYR A 282 -26.57 -12.01 50.19
C TYR A 282 -27.36 -11.61 48.95
N PRO A 283 -28.30 -12.43 48.45
CA PRO A 283 -29.17 -12.07 47.36
C PRO A 283 -30.30 -11.18 47.84
N HIS A 284 -30.75 -10.25 46.97
CA HIS A 284 -31.99 -9.52 47.20
C HIS A 284 -33.11 -10.12 46.37
N THR A 285 -34.22 -10.42 47.06
CA THR A 285 -35.42 -11.02 46.48
C THR A 285 -36.64 -10.12 46.74
N ASN A 286 -37.75 -10.42 46.07
CA ASN A 286 -39.00 -9.69 46.22
C ASN A 286 -38.99 -8.22 45.79
N LEU A 287 -38.34 -7.93 44.68
CA LEU A 287 -38.16 -6.58 44.15
C LEU A 287 -39.33 -6.06 43.29
N GLY A 288 -40.57 -6.41 43.65
CA GLY A 288 -41.77 -5.84 43.04
C GLY A 288 -41.89 -6.06 41.53
N GLY A 289 -41.57 -7.26 41.04
CA GLY A 289 -41.63 -7.63 39.63
C GLY A 289 -40.30 -7.50 38.86
N TRP A 290 -39.26 -7.04 39.55
CA TRP A 290 -37.90 -7.07 39.01
C TRP A 290 -37.23 -8.43 39.26
N SER A 291 -36.22 -8.76 38.44
CA SER A 291 -35.38 -9.95 38.70
C SER A 291 -34.65 -9.82 40.03
N ASN A 292 -34.52 -10.93 40.75
CA ASN A 292 -33.75 -10.96 41.99
C ASN A 292 -32.28 -10.56 41.73
N VAL A 293 -31.72 -9.80 42.66
CA VAL A 293 -30.29 -9.46 42.62
C VAL A 293 -29.51 -10.67 43.15
N PRO A 294 -28.55 -11.22 42.42
CA PRO A 294 -27.75 -12.34 42.93
C PRO A 294 -26.85 -11.88 44.08
N SER A 295 -26.52 -12.83 44.97
CA SER A 295 -25.53 -12.57 46.02
C SER A 295 -24.17 -12.24 45.44
N THR A 296 -23.79 -12.97 44.40
CA THR A 296 -22.51 -12.79 43.68
C THR A 296 -22.68 -13.14 42.22
N GLN A 297 -21.94 -12.46 41.38
CA GLN A 297 -21.78 -12.81 39.97
C GLN A 297 -20.31 -12.64 39.56
N MET A 298 -19.83 -13.53 38.72
CA MET A 298 -18.50 -13.45 38.13
C MET A 298 -18.58 -13.64 36.63
N GLN A 299 -17.97 -12.74 35.90
CA GLN A 299 -17.82 -12.82 34.44
C GLN A 299 -16.34 -12.83 34.08
N ILE A 300 -15.97 -13.73 33.20
CA ILE A 300 -14.58 -13.81 32.70
C ILE A 300 -14.59 -13.76 31.19
N TRP A 301 -13.76 -12.89 30.66
CA TRP A 301 -13.51 -12.76 29.22
C TRP A 301 -12.06 -13.13 28.92
N LYS A 302 -11.83 -13.80 27.79
CA LYS A 302 -10.52 -14.06 27.25
C LYS A 302 -10.28 -13.12 26.08
N LEU A 303 -9.09 -12.54 26.01
CA LEU A 303 -8.60 -11.82 24.85
C LEU A 303 -8.11 -12.84 23.81
N ASN A 304 -8.66 -12.77 22.61
CA ASN A 304 -8.30 -13.63 21.48
C ASN A 304 -7.36 -12.91 20.53
#